data_ab29e4b2b6001ba9936adc172407b7fd
#
_entry.id   ab29e4b2b6001ba9936adc172407b7fd
#
_cell.length_a   1.000
_cell.length_b   1.000
_cell.length_c   1.000
_cell.angle_alpha   90.00
_cell.angle_beta   90.00
_cell.angle_gamma   90.00
#
_symmetry.space_group_name_H-M   'P 1'
#
loop_
_entity.id
_entity.type
_entity.pdbx_description
1 polymer ?
#
loop_
_entity_poly.entity_id
_entity_poly.type
_entity_poly.pdbx_seq_one_letter_code
_entity_poly.pdbx_strand_id
1 'polypeptide(L)'
;MVAGSSRELDWILGGGALAFVLLLGFVSSSTMELTESLKWLLGGLLLIGGIVAIALVAWHLWSKPTTPTARELSLEFEAVRSMSGAQFEVFTADLFRAMGHQAVVLGGAGDQGVDVIVNPRGERLAVQCKNHNRPVGNRPVQEVYAGAQHHRCVEACVVAPAGYTSGAIALARSTGVSLYDADTVRQWIRKVDKIEKERASESEIKNQDMPINREIAEARKRAVWHPHPDDPPKG
;
A
#
# COMPACT_ATOMS: atom_id res chain seq x y z
N MET A 1 10.32 -14.47 -9.51
CA MET A 1 9.39 -15.54 -9.10
C MET A 1 9.07 -15.38 -7.62
N VAL A 2 8.21 -14.47 -7.25
CA VAL A 2 7.58 -14.40 -5.91
C VAL A 2 6.17 -13.83 -6.08
N ALA A 3 5.27 -14.67 -6.58
CA ALA A 3 3.83 -14.41 -6.58
C ALA A 3 3.16 -15.40 -5.60
N GLY A 4 3.68 -15.51 -4.38
CA GLY A 4 3.29 -16.53 -3.42
C GLY A 4 2.56 -16.07 -2.15
N SER A 5 2.55 -14.76 -1.84
CA SER A 5 2.17 -14.34 -0.48
C SER A 5 0.66 -14.12 -0.28
N SER A 6 -0.10 -13.78 -1.29
CA SER A 6 -1.55 -13.56 -1.14
C SER A 6 -2.36 -14.87 -1.16
N ARG A 7 -1.94 -15.87 -1.94
CA ARG A 7 -2.65 -17.15 -1.99
C ARG A 7 -2.46 -18.03 -0.76
N GLU A 8 -1.31 -17.94 -0.08
CA GLU A 8 -1.10 -18.71 1.15
C GLU A 8 -1.96 -18.18 2.31
N LEU A 9 -2.20 -16.88 2.39
CA LEU A 9 -3.09 -16.28 3.39
C LEU A 9 -4.57 -16.65 3.15
N ASP A 10 -4.99 -16.73 1.90
CA ASP A 10 -6.35 -17.15 1.55
C ASP A 10 -6.62 -18.62 1.93
N TRP A 11 -5.61 -19.48 1.84
CA TRP A 11 -5.69 -20.87 2.29
C TRP A 11 -5.74 -21.00 3.82
N ILE A 12 -4.98 -20.16 4.55
CA ILE A 12 -4.97 -20.16 6.02
C ILE A 12 -6.30 -19.64 6.57
N LEU A 13 -6.86 -18.58 5.98
CA LEU A 13 -8.15 -18.00 6.41
C LEU A 13 -9.33 -18.89 6.01
N GLY A 14 -9.34 -19.43 4.79
CA GLY A 14 -10.38 -20.35 4.33
C GLY A 14 -10.31 -21.71 5.00
N GLY A 15 -9.10 -22.27 5.14
CA GLY A 15 -8.87 -23.56 5.82
C GLY A 15 -9.17 -23.51 7.31
N GLY A 16 -8.84 -22.38 7.97
CA GLY A 16 -9.14 -22.17 9.39
C GLY A 16 -10.63 -22.11 9.69
N ALA A 17 -11.41 -21.41 8.84
CA ALA A 17 -12.85 -21.32 8.97
C ALA A 17 -13.53 -22.70 8.75
N LEU A 18 -13.08 -23.45 7.74
CA LEU A 18 -13.61 -24.80 7.46
C LEU A 18 -13.25 -25.78 8.58
N ALA A 19 -12.02 -25.76 9.08
CA ALA A 19 -11.58 -26.58 10.21
C ALA A 19 -12.38 -26.25 11.47
N PHE A 20 -12.70 -24.98 11.72
CA PHE A 20 -13.51 -24.54 12.85
C PHE A 20 -14.96 -25.07 12.76
N VAL A 21 -15.58 -25.02 11.58
CA VAL A 21 -16.94 -25.55 11.34
C VAL A 21 -16.96 -27.09 11.47
N LEU A 22 -15.93 -27.77 10.98
CA LEU A 22 -15.79 -29.23 11.14
C LEU A 22 -15.57 -29.64 12.59
N LEU A 23 -14.80 -28.83 13.36
CA LEU A 23 -14.58 -29.07 14.79
C LEU A 23 -15.86 -28.87 15.60
N LEU A 24 -16.68 -27.87 15.26
CA LEU A 24 -18.01 -27.67 15.83
C LEU A 24 -18.95 -28.87 15.53
N GLY A 25 -18.91 -29.36 14.31
CA GLY A 25 -19.69 -30.55 13.90
C GLY A 25 -19.23 -31.83 14.64
N PHE A 26 -17.91 -32.00 14.80
CA PHE A 26 -17.33 -33.13 15.51
C PHE A 26 -17.68 -33.14 17.02
N VAL A 27 -17.62 -31.98 17.69
CA VAL A 27 -17.99 -31.81 19.10
C VAL A 27 -19.48 -32.09 19.30
N SER A 28 -20.33 -31.74 18.33
CA SER A 28 -21.77 -31.97 18.38
C SER A 28 -22.15 -33.46 18.18
N SER A 29 -21.34 -34.26 17.48
CA SER A 29 -21.62 -35.64 17.14
C SER A 29 -20.95 -36.66 18.08
N SER A 30 -20.03 -36.22 18.95
CA SER A 30 -19.37 -37.14 19.88
C SER A 30 -20.25 -37.42 21.09
N THR A 31 -20.71 -38.68 21.19
CA THR A 31 -21.52 -39.23 22.30
C THR A 31 -20.72 -39.48 23.59
N MET A 32 -19.66 -38.68 23.83
CA MET A 32 -19.01 -38.67 25.12
C MET A 32 -19.93 -37.95 26.12
N GLU A 33 -20.34 -38.60 27.18
CA GLU A 33 -21.02 -38.00 28.33
C GLU A 33 -20.12 -37.02 29.06
N LEU A 34 -19.89 -35.86 28.39
CA LEU A 34 -19.25 -34.72 29.03
C LEU A 34 -20.19 -34.18 30.10
N THR A 35 -19.68 -33.95 31.31
CA THR A 35 -20.43 -33.22 32.33
C THR A 35 -20.88 -31.87 31.78
N GLU A 36 -22.07 -31.40 32.16
CA GLU A 36 -22.60 -30.10 31.68
C GLU A 36 -21.60 -28.95 31.85
N SER A 37 -20.84 -28.95 32.93
CA SER A 37 -19.76 -27.96 33.19
C SER A 37 -18.68 -27.96 32.12
N LEU A 38 -18.29 -29.12 31.57
CA LEU A 38 -17.28 -29.23 30.52
C LEU A 38 -17.81 -28.74 29.16
N LYS A 39 -19.10 -28.98 28.86
CA LYS A 39 -19.74 -28.44 27.67
C LYS A 39 -19.77 -26.92 27.67
N TRP A 40 -20.12 -26.31 28.81
CA TRP A 40 -20.08 -24.83 28.96
C TRP A 40 -18.66 -24.25 28.85
N LEU A 41 -17.66 -24.93 29.40
CA LEU A 41 -16.24 -24.53 29.28
C LEU A 41 -15.76 -24.60 27.82
N LEU A 42 -16.04 -25.68 27.12
CA LEU A 42 -15.66 -25.83 25.71
C LEU A 42 -16.40 -24.83 24.81
N GLY A 43 -17.69 -24.59 25.05
CA GLY A 43 -18.48 -23.58 24.35
C GLY A 43 -17.91 -22.17 24.56
N GLY A 44 -17.55 -21.83 25.80
CA GLY A 44 -16.92 -20.54 26.13
C GLY A 44 -15.55 -20.36 25.45
N LEU A 45 -14.73 -21.41 25.41
CA LEU A 45 -13.41 -21.37 24.74
C LEU A 45 -13.54 -21.17 23.22
N LEU A 46 -14.51 -21.84 22.60
CA LEU A 46 -14.81 -21.68 21.16
C LEU A 46 -15.31 -20.28 20.85
N LEU A 47 -16.16 -19.72 21.71
CA LEU A 47 -16.70 -18.36 21.53
C LEU A 47 -15.60 -17.31 21.66
N ILE A 48 -14.72 -17.43 22.68
CA ILE A 48 -13.56 -16.55 22.84
C ILE A 48 -12.61 -16.68 21.64
N GLY A 49 -12.30 -17.90 21.19
CA GLY A 49 -11.47 -18.14 20.02
C GLY A 49 -12.04 -17.49 18.74
N GLY A 50 -13.37 -17.58 18.56
CA GLY A 50 -14.06 -16.90 17.46
C GLY A 50 -13.94 -15.38 17.52
N ILE A 51 -14.16 -14.79 18.70
CA ILE A 51 -14.01 -13.34 18.90
C ILE A 51 -12.58 -12.88 18.63
N VAL A 52 -11.58 -13.61 19.13
CA VAL A 52 -10.16 -13.30 18.90
C VAL A 52 -9.82 -13.40 17.41
N ALA A 53 -10.29 -14.41 16.70
CA ALA A 53 -10.08 -14.57 15.28
C ALA A 53 -10.71 -13.39 14.48
N ILE A 54 -11.94 -13.00 14.80
CA ILE A 54 -12.61 -11.85 14.18
C ILE A 54 -11.84 -10.55 14.48
N ALA A 55 -11.39 -10.36 15.73
CA ALA A 55 -10.60 -9.19 16.11
C ALA A 55 -9.25 -9.12 15.38
N LEU A 56 -8.57 -10.25 15.19
CA LEU A 56 -7.32 -10.32 14.43
C LEU A 56 -7.54 -10.04 12.94
N VAL A 57 -8.61 -10.54 12.35
CA VAL A 57 -8.98 -10.23 10.97
C VAL A 57 -9.34 -8.75 10.82
N ALA A 58 -10.14 -8.20 11.72
CA ALA A 58 -10.50 -6.79 11.73
C ALA A 58 -9.27 -5.90 11.91
N TRP A 59 -8.37 -6.27 12.84
CA TRP A 59 -7.08 -5.60 13.03
C TRP A 59 -6.22 -5.64 11.76
N HIS A 60 -6.12 -6.80 11.11
CA HIS A 60 -5.35 -6.96 9.87
C HIS A 60 -5.93 -6.14 8.72
N LEU A 61 -7.25 -6.08 8.59
CA LEU A 61 -7.93 -5.26 7.58
C LEU A 61 -7.79 -3.77 7.86
N TRP A 62 -7.81 -3.35 9.12
CA TRP A 62 -7.67 -1.95 9.50
C TRP A 62 -6.22 -1.46 9.46
N SER A 63 -5.25 -2.31 9.79
CA SER A 63 -3.82 -1.97 9.82
C SER A 63 -3.14 -1.97 8.45
N LYS A 64 -3.88 -2.20 7.35
CA LYS A 64 -3.29 -2.01 6.02
C LYS A 64 -2.99 -0.53 5.83
N PRO A 65 -1.70 -0.15 5.65
CA PRO A 65 -1.37 1.24 5.34
C PRO A 65 -2.10 1.62 4.05
N THR A 66 -2.95 2.63 4.14
CA THR A 66 -3.53 3.24 2.94
C THR A 66 -2.40 3.94 2.20
N THR A 67 -2.19 3.61 0.93
CA THR A 67 -1.25 4.36 0.10
C THR A 67 -1.78 5.79 -0.07
N PRO A 68 -0.96 6.83 0.20
CA PRO A 68 -1.40 8.19 0.07
C PRO A 68 -1.75 8.54 -1.38
N THR A 69 -2.72 9.42 -1.54
CA THR A 69 -3.14 9.92 -2.84
C THR A 69 -2.15 10.94 -3.41
N ALA A 70 -2.18 11.17 -4.73
CA ALA A 70 -1.37 12.19 -5.38
C ALA A 70 -1.58 13.59 -4.78
N ARG A 71 -2.82 13.89 -4.33
CA ARG A 71 -3.12 15.15 -3.66
C ARG A 71 -2.44 15.26 -2.30
N GLU A 72 -2.48 14.23 -1.48
CA GLU A 72 -1.80 14.17 -0.19
C GLU A 72 -0.30 14.31 -0.37
N LEU A 73 0.30 13.55 -1.28
CA LEU A 73 1.72 13.65 -1.63
C LEU A 73 2.12 15.05 -2.12
N SER A 74 1.26 15.72 -2.90
CA SER A 74 1.52 17.09 -3.33
C SER A 74 1.54 18.07 -2.16
N LEU A 75 0.58 17.98 -1.23
CA LEU A 75 0.52 18.85 -0.06
C LEU A 75 1.71 18.60 0.88
N GLU A 76 2.08 17.35 1.09
CA GLU A 76 3.27 16.99 1.86
C GLU A 76 4.53 17.51 1.21
N PHE A 77 4.67 17.40 -0.10
CA PHE A 77 5.86 17.87 -0.80
C PHE A 77 6.02 19.41 -0.77
N GLU A 78 4.93 20.18 -0.76
CA GLU A 78 5.00 21.63 -0.52
C GLU A 78 5.57 21.95 0.86
N ALA A 79 5.36 21.08 1.84
CA ALA A 79 5.92 21.19 3.20
C ALA A 79 7.29 20.52 3.35
N VAL A 80 7.91 20.00 2.29
CA VAL A 80 9.14 19.19 2.35
C VAL A 80 10.29 19.87 3.09
N ARG A 81 10.40 21.20 2.98
CA ARG A 81 11.48 21.97 3.66
C ARG A 81 11.37 21.95 5.19
N SER A 82 10.18 21.69 5.74
CA SER A 82 9.93 21.59 7.18
C SER A 82 10.00 20.14 7.70
N MET A 83 10.09 19.16 6.81
CA MET A 83 10.21 17.76 7.20
C MET A 83 11.57 17.48 7.84
N SER A 84 11.55 16.68 8.91
CA SER A 84 12.76 16.02 9.40
C SER A 84 13.27 14.99 8.39
N GLY A 85 14.52 14.53 8.54
CA GLY A 85 15.07 13.45 7.70
C GLY A 85 14.17 12.21 7.69
N ALA A 86 13.77 11.73 8.88
CA ALA A 86 12.90 10.56 9.01
C ALA A 86 11.51 10.75 8.34
N GLN A 87 10.92 11.93 8.42
CA GLN A 87 9.67 12.22 7.71
C GLN A 87 9.86 12.17 6.20
N PHE A 88 10.97 12.67 5.69
CA PHE A 88 11.27 12.64 4.26
C PHE A 88 11.55 11.23 3.74
N GLU A 89 12.15 10.35 4.56
CA GLU A 89 12.32 8.92 4.27
C GLU A 89 10.96 8.22 4.12
N VAL A 90 10.03 8.47 5.07
CA VAL A 90 8.66 7.93 5.02
C VAL A 90 7.93 8.45 3.79
N PHE A 91 7.95 9.77 3.55
CA PHE A 91 7.37 10.39 2.35
C PHE A 91 7.89 9.75 1.06
N THR A 92 9.21 9.54 0.97
CA THR A 92 9.83 8.92 -0.21
C THR A 92 9.35 7.48 -0.40
N ALA A 93 9.27 6.70 0.68
CA ALA A 93 8.74 5.34 0.63
C ALA A 93 7.26 5.30 0.19
N ASP A 94 6.44 6.22 0.69
CA ASP A 94 5.02 6.34 0.35
C ASP A 94 4.80 6.74 -1.11
N LEU A 95 5.65 7.61 -1.63
CA LEU A 95 5.64 7.99 -3.05
C LEU A 95 5.92 6.77 -3.95
N PHE A 96 6.90 5.93 -3.58
CA PHE A 96 7.16 4.69 -4.32
C PHE A 96 6.00 3.69 -4.20
N ARG A 97 5.36 3.59 -3.03
CA ARG A 97 4.16 2.74 -2.83
C ARG A 97 2.99 3.21 -3.69
N ALA A 98 2.75 4.51 -3.76
CA ALA A 98 1.71 5.10 -4.58
C ALA A 98 1.95 4.85 -6.09
N MET A 99 3.21 4.78 -6.52
CA MET A 99 3.58 4.34 -7.86
C MET A 99 3.41 2.83 -8.12
N GLY A 100 3.00 2.06 -7.11
CA GLY A 100 2.74 0.61 -7.22
C GLY A 100 3.94 -0.27 -6.88
N HIS A 101 4.97 0.26 -6.25
CA HIS A 101 6.14 -0.50 -5.83
C HIS A 101 6.07 -0.90 -4.35
N GLN A 102 6.72 -1.99 -3.98
CA GLN A 102 6.96 -2.29 -2.57
C GLN A 102 8.11 -1.42 -2.07
N ALA A 103 7.93 -0.74 -0.94
CA ALA A 103 8.96 0.09 -0.33
C ALA A 103 8.97 -0.10 1.20
N VAL A 104 10.17 -0.23 1.76
CA VAL A 104 10.41 -0.43 3.20
C VAL A 104 11.41 0.61 3.67
N VAL A 105 11.03 1.40 4.68
CA VAL A 105 11.96 2.29 5.40
C VAL A 105 12.80 1.44 6.32
N LEU A 106 14.12 1.53 6.23
CA LEU A 106 15.02 0.76 7.10
C LEU A 106 15.16 1.38 8.47
N GLY A 107 15.36 2.68 8.53
CA GLY A 107 15.48 3.49 9.77
C GLY A 107 16.38 2.93 10.86
N GLY A 108 17.29 3.73 11.36
CA GLY A 108 18.10 3.39 12.53
C GLY A 108 19.58 3.18 12.28
N ALA A 109 20.33 2.95 13.37
CA ALA A 109 21.76 2.67 13.32
C ALA A 109 22.01 1.34 12.59
N GLY A 110 22.81 1.37 11.52
CA GLY A 110 23.15 0.15 10.76
C GLY A 110 22.50 0.03 9.38
N ASP A 111 21.79 1.07 8.92
CA ASP A 111 21.22 1.17 7.57
C ASP A 111 22.28 1.22 6.46
N GLN A 112 23.55 1.39 6.83
CA GLN A 112 24.71 1.45 5.93
C GLN A 112 24.55 2.50 4.81
N GLY A 113 23.82 3.60 5.08
CA GLY A 113 23.54 4.65 4.12
C GLY A 113 22.45 4.31 3.11
N VAL A 114 21.51 3.46 3.50
CA VAL A 114 20.29 3.16 2.74
C VAL A 114 19.08 3.40 3.64
N ASP A 115 18.33 4.44 3.35
CA ASP A 115 17.16 4.82 4.14
C ASP A 115 15.90 4.04 3.75
N VAL A 116 15.75 3.74 2.44
CA VAL A 116 14.59 2.99 1.90
C VAL A 116 15.06 1.93 0.92
N ILE A 117 14.46 0.75 1.00
CA ILE A 117 14.59 -0.29 -0.03
C ILE A 117 13.28 -0.35 -0.81
N VAL A 118 13.38 -0.26 -2.13
CA VAL A 118 12.27 -0.34 -3.07
C VAL A 118 12.45 -1.54 -3.99
N ASN A 119 11.37 -2.23 -4.34
CA ASN A 119 11.38 -3.34 -5.30
C ASN A 119 10.61 -2.95 -6.58
N PRO A 120 11.21 -2.16 -7.49
CA PRO A 120 10.63 -1.91 -8.80
C PRO A 120 10.85 -3.16 -9.66
N ARG A 121 9.79 -3.68 -10.29
CA ARG A 121 9.88 -4.79 -11.25
C ARG A 121 10.56 -6.08 -10.72
N GLY A 122 10.58 -6.27 -9.40
CA GLY A 122 11.20 -7.46 -8.77
C GLY A 122 12.69 -7.32 -8.48
N GLU A 123 13.32 -6.22 -8.85
CA GLU A 123 14.71 -5.88 -8.50
C GLU A 123 14.76 -4.96 -7.29
N ARG A 124 15.85 -4.99 -6.54
CA ARG A 124 16.00 -4.16 -5.34
C ARG A 124 16.77 -2.89 -5.66
N LEU A 125 16.19 -1.74 -5.31
CA LEU A 125 16.78 -0.42 -5.40
C LEU A 125 17.08 0.11 -3.99
N ALA A 126 18.31 0.50 -3.73
CA ALA A 126 18.72 1.21 -2.53
C ALA A 126 18.48 2.73 -2.71
N VAL A 127 17.80 3.34 -1.76
CA VAL A 127 17.47 4.76 -1.78
C VAL A 127 18.07 5.44 -0.56
N GLN A 128 18.87 6.48 -0.78
CA GLN A 128 19.34 7.41 0.25
C GLN A 128 18.53 8.71 0.14
N CYS A 129 17.97 9.17 1.22
CA CYS A 129 17.16 10.38 1.32
C CYS A 129 17.95 11.50 1.98
N LYS A 130 17.98 12.68 1.38
CA LYS A 130 18.64 13.85 1.96
C LYS A 130 17.74 15.08 1.85
N ASN A 131 17.15 15.48 2.97
CA ASN A 131 16.32 16.68 3.06
C ASN A 131 17.11 17.84 3.66
N HIS A 132 17.95 18.47 2.85
CA HIS A 132 18.75 19.62 3.23
C HIS A 132 18.35 20.87 2.43
N ASN A 133 18.65 22.05 2.98
CA ASN A 133 18.43 23.31 2.28
C ASN A 133 19.58 23.69 1.32
N ARG A 134 20.56 22.83 1.13
CA ARG A 134 21.74 23.05 0.28
C ARG A 134 21.96 21.85 -0.64
N PRO A 135 22.54 22.06 -1.83
CA PRO A 135 22.93 20.99 -2.72
C PRO A 135 23.77 19.90 -2.03
N VAL A 136 23.44 18.67 -2.29
CA VAL A 136 24.06 17.48 -1.68
C VAL A 136 25.39 17.16 -2.37
N GLY A 137 26.42 16.90 -1.57
CA GLY A 137 27.77 16.57 -2.05
C GLY A 137 27.96 15.05 -2.27
N ASN A 138 29.23 14.64 -2.40
CA ASN A 138 29.62 13.26 -2.76
C ASN A 138 29.24 12.20 -1.71
N ARG A 139 29.22 12.56 -0.43
CA ARG A 139 29.08 11.61 0.67
C ARG A 139 27.84 10.71 0.56
N PRO A 140 26.61 11.22 0.34
CA PRO A 140 25.42 10.36 0.18
C PRO A 140 25.50 9.41 -1.03
N VAL A 141 26.18 9.82 -2.11
CA VAL A 141 26.41 8.96 -3.27
C VAL A 141 27.32 7.78 -2.91
N GLN A 142 28.39 8.05 -2.13
CA GLN A 142 29.29 7.01 -1.64
C GLN A 142 28.59 6.06 -0.66
N GLU A 143 27.79 6.61 0.27
CA GLU A 143 27.04 5.85 1.27
C GLU A 143 26.06 4.89 0.60
N VAL A 144 25.19 5.38 -0.30
CA VAL A 144 24.20 4.53 -0.95
C VAL A 144 24.84 3.50 -1.90
N TYR A 145 25.93 3.85 -2.57
CA TYR A 145 26.66 2.93 -3.42
C TYR A 145 27.21 1.72 -2.62
N ALA A 146 27.85 1.98 -1.48
CA ALA A 146 28.35 0.94 -0.59
C ALA A 146 27.20 0.17 0.06
N GLY A 147 26.17 0.87 0.55
CA GLY A 147 25.01 0.27 1.20
C GLY A 147 24.18 -0.62 0.25
N ALA A 148 24.10 -0.26 -1.03
CA ALA A 148 23.44 -1.09 -2.03
C ALA A 148 24.05 -2.50 -2.12
N GLN A 149 25.38 -2.61 -2.05
CA GLN A 149 26.07 -3.90 -2.03
C GLN A 149 25.74 -4.70 -0.75
N HIS A 150 25.77 -4.03 0.40
CA HIS A 150 25.42 -4.64 1.69
C HIS A 150 24.00 -5.21 1.68
N HIS A 151 23.04 -4.45 1.18
CA HIS A 151 21.62 -4.83 1.12
C HIS A 151 21.25 -5.68 -0.12
N ARG A 152 22.23 -6.07 -0.95
CA ARG A 152 22.03 -6.85 -2.18
C ARG A 152 21.03 -6.17 -3.13
N CYS A 153 21.14 -4.86 -3.27
CA CYS A 153 20.40 -4.08 -4.25
C CYS A 153 21.17 -3.99 -5.57
N VAL A 154 20.48 -4.09 -6.69
CA VAL A 154 21.09 -4.01 -8.04
C VAL A 154 21.24 -2.58 -8.52
N GLU A 155 20.44 -1.67 -7.97
CA GLU A 155 20.45 -0.24 -8.29
C GLU A 155 20.56 0.59 -7.00
N ALA A 156 21.07 1.80 -7.14
CA ALA A 156 21.18 2.77 -6.07
C ALA A 156 20.78 4.17 -6.54
N CYS A 157 20.13 4.93 -5.66
CA CYS A 157 19.80 6.32 -5.94
C CYS A 157 19.85 7.20 -4.69
N VAL A 158 20.02 8.51 -4.93
CA VAL A 158 19.86 9.54 -3.91
C VAL A 158 18.66 10.39 -4.28
N VAL A 159 17.79 10.68 -3.32
CA VAL A 159 16.67 11.64 -3.46
C VAL A 159 16.96 12.85 -2.62
N ALA A 160 17.18 14.02 -3.26
CA ALA A 160 17.53 15.25 -2.58
C ALA A 160 16.86 16.47 -3.25
N PRO A 161 15.77 17.02 -2.67
CA PRO A 161 15.05 18.16 -3.24
C PRO A 161 15.89 19.40 -3.48
N ALA A 162 16.95 19.62 -2.68
CA ALA A 162 17.86 20.76 -2.85
C ALA A 162 18.84 20.61 -4.02
N GLY A 163 18.82 19.48 -4.73
CA GLY A 163 19.72 19.19 -5.84
C GLY A 163 21.12 18.77 -5.40
N TYR A 164 22.10 18.83 -6.30
CA TYR A 164 23.41 18.21 -6.17
C TYR A 164 24.55 19.14 -6.57
N THR A 165 25.68 18.95 -5.95
CA THR A 165 26.92 19.60 -6.39
C THR A 165 27.48 18.97 -7.67
N SER A 166 28.32 19.68 -8.42
CA SER A 166 28.99 19.14 -9.61
C SER A 166 29.80 17.88 -9.29
N GLY A 167 30.47 17.85 -8.11
CA GLY A 167 31.21 16.69 -7.64
C GLY A 167 30.29 15.46 -7.42
N ALA A 168 29.12 15.63 -6.79
CA ALA A 168 28.15 14.56 -6.61
C ALA A 168 27.65 14.01 -7.95
N ILE A 169 27.35 14.88 -8.91
CA ILE A 169 26.93 14.51 -10.26
C ILE A 169 28.03 13.72 -10.97
N ALA A 170 29.27 14.14 -10.89
CA ALA A 170 30.42 13.46 -11.50
C ALA A 170 30.59 12.05 -10.89
N LEU A 171 30.52 11.94 -9.57
CA LEU A 171 30.64 10.68 -8.85
C LEU A 171 29.48 9.73 -9.20
N ALA A 172 28.26 10.23 -9.20
CA ALA A 172 27.07 9.45 -9.55
C ALA A 172 27.16 8.84 -10.95
N ARG A 173 27.65 9.60 -11.93
CA ARG A 173 27.90 9.10 -13.29
C ARG A 173 28.91 7.96 -13.33
N SER A 174 29.98 8.04 -12.55
CA SER A 174 31.03 7.01 -12.53
C SER A 174 30.62 5.75 -11.76
N THR A 175 29.72 5.87 -10.78
CA THR A 175 29.25 4.76 -9.95
C THR A 175 27.92 4.15 -10.42
N GLY A 176 27.23 4.78 -11.37
CA GLY A 176 25.90 4.35 -11.81
C GLY A 176 24.77 4.70 -10.83
N VAL A 177 25.04 5.53 -9.80
CA VAL A 177 24.00 5.98 -8.86
C VAL A 177 23.11 7.02 -9.52
N SER A 178 21.79 6.83 -9.44
CA SER A 178 20.80 7.78 -9.94
C SER A 178 20.59 8.94 -8.96
N LEU A 179 20.41 10.14 -9.48
CA LEU A 179 20.16 11.34 -8.67
C LEU A 179 18.78 11.92 -9.00
N TYR A 180 17.95 12.09 -7.98
CA TYR A 180 16.58 12.57 -8.10
C TYR A 180 16.38 13.85 -7.27
N ASP A 181 16.05 14.93 -7.94
CA ASP A 181 15.81 16.26 -7.36
C ASP A 181 14.32 16.56 -7.14
N ALA A 182 14.02 17.81 -6.75
CA ALA A 182 12.65 18.26 -6.55
C ALA A 182 11.78 18.13 -7.81
N ASP A 183 12.34 18.39 -8.98
CA ASP A 183 11.57 18.33 -10.23
C ASP A 183 11.20 16.87 -10.59
N THR A 184 12.10 15.96 -10.32
CA THR A 184 11.87 14.53 -10.46
C THR A 184 10.78 14.05 -9.49
N VAL A 185 10.83 14.48 -8.22
CA VAL A 185 9.78 14.14 -7.23
C VAL A 185 8.42 14.67 -7.67
N ARG A 186 8.33 15.91 -8.17
CA ARG A 186 7.08 16.45 -8.73
C ARG A 186 6.57 15.66 -9.94
N GLN A 187 7.48 15.17 -10.78
CA GLN A 187 7.09 14.30 -11.91
C GLN A 187 6.51 12.97 -11.43
N TRP A 188 7.07 12.38 -10.39
CA TRP A 188 6.55 11.15 -9.80
C TRP A 188 5.17 11.34 -9.18
N ILE A 189 4.93 12.46 -8.48
CA ILE A 189 3.61 12.79 -7.94
C ILE A 189 2.58 12.93 -9.08
N ARG A 190 2.93 13.60 -10.19
CA ARG A 190 2.06 13.67 -11.38
C ARG A 190 1.80 12.31 -12.00
N LYS A 191 2.77 11.40 -11.95
CA LYS A 191 2.59 10.02 -12.41
C LYS A 191 1.61 9.25 -11.53
N VAL A 192 1.66 9.45 -10.20
CA VAL A 192 0.69 8.88 -9.27
C VAL A 192 -0.73 9.37 -9.60
N ASP A 193 -0.94 10.68 -9.79
CA ASP A 193 -2.24 11.26 -10.19
C ASP A 193 -2.78 10.61 -11.47
N LYS A 194 -1.91 10.39 -12.46
CA LYS A 194 -2.30 9.71 -13.70
C LYS A 194 -2.74 8.25 -13.45
N ILE A 195 -1.96 7.51 -12.66
CA ILE A 195 -2.29 6.11 -12.29
C ILE A 195 -3.62 6.04 -11.54
N GLU A 196 -3.89 6.97 -10.63
CA GLU A 196 -5.15 7.04 -9.90
C GLU A 196 -6.34 7.29 -10.83
N LYS A 197 -6.22 8.23 -11.76
CA LYS A 197 -7.25 8.53 -12.75
C LYS A 197 -7.53 7.34 -13.69
N GLU A 198 -6.49 6.65 -14.14
CA GLU A 198 -6.62 5.46 -14.96
C GLU A 198 -7.36 4.34 -14.19
N ARG A 199 -6.98 4.07 -12.95
CA ARG A 199 -7.66 3.08 -12.09
C ARG A 199 -9.12 3.45 -11.81
N ALA A 200 -9.41 4.72 -11.58
CA ALA A 200 -10.77 5.20 -11.36
C ALA A 200 -11.64 4.98 -12.61
N SER A 201 -11.14 5.32 -13.81
CA SER A 201 -11.85 5.11 -15.06
C SER A 201 -12.09 3.64 -15.38
N GLU A 202 -11.09 2.77 -15.15
CA GLU A 202 -11.25 1.32 -15.32
C GLU A 202 -12.30 0.73 -14.37
N SER A 203 -12.31 1.19 -13.10
CA SER A 203 -13.30 0.75 -12.11
C SER A 203 -14.72 1.21 -12.48
N GLU A 204 -14.86 2.40 -13.04
CA GLU A 204 -16.16 2.94 -13.49
C GLU A 204 -16.69 2.15 -14.69
N ILE A 205 -15.85 1.87 -15.69
CA ILE A 205 -16.22 1.03 -16.85
C ILE A 205 -16.66 -0.35 -16.37
N LYS A 206 -15.88 -0.99 -15.49
CA LYS A 206 -16.21 -2.31 -14.92
C LYS A 206 -17.54 -2.29 -14.17
N ASN A 207 -17.82 -1.23 -13.41
CA ASN A 207 -19.09 -1.06 -12.70
C ASN A 207 -20.27 -0.86 -13.65
N GLN A 208 -20.10 -0.14 -14.76
CA GLN A 208 -21.15 0.06 -15.75
C GLN A 208 -21.48 -1.25 -16.49
N ASP A 209 -20.48 -2.11 -16.70
CA ASP A 209 -20.65 -3.39 -17.39
C ASP A 209 -21.24 -4.49 -16.50
N MET A 210 -21.39 -4.27 -15.20
CA MET A 210 -22.05 -5.24 -14.32
C MET A 210 -23.52 -5.42 -14.69
N PRO A 211 -24.01 -6.69 -14.83
CA PRO A 211 -25.39 -6.96 -15.29
C PRO A 211 -26.46 -6.23 -14.47
N ILE A 212 -26.29 -6.18 -13.16
CA ILE A 212 -27.22 -5.50 -12.25
C ILE A 212 -27.29 -3.98 -12.51
N ASN A 213 -26.19 -3.34 -12.84
CA ASN A 213 -26.15 -1.91 -13.11
C ASN A 213 -26.79 -1.58 -14.48
N ARG A 214 -26.62 -2.45 -15.48
CA ARG A 214 -27.35 -2.35 -16.75
C ARG A 214 -28.85 -2.48 -16.54
N GLU A 215 -29.30 -3.44 -15.75
CA GLU A 215 -30.72 -3.65 -15.43
C GLU A 215 -31.31 -2.44 -14.70
N ILE A 216 -30.59 -1.87 -13.73
CA ILE A 216 -30.99 -0.64 -13.03
C ILE A 216 -31.07 0.55 -13.99
N ALA A 217 -30.09 0.71 -14.90
CA ALA A 217 -30.07 1.78 -15.88
C ALA A 217 -31.23 1.66 -16.87
N GLU A 218 -31.56 0.45 -17.31
CA GLU A 218 -32.72 0.19 -18.15
C GLU A 218 -34.04 0.41 -17.42
N ALA A 219 -34.15 -0.02 -16.16
CA ALA A 219 -35.30 0.24 -15.34
C ALA A 219 -35.53 1.74 -15.13
N ARG A 220 -34.45 2.53 -14.91
CA ARG A 220 -34.53 4.00 -14.82
C ARG A 220 -35.00 4.63 -16.15
N LYS A 221 -34.52 4.13 -17.29
CA LYS A 221 -35.00 4.62 -18.62
C LYS A 221 -36.47 4.28 -18.85
N ARG A 222 -36.95 3.14 -18.41
CA ARG A 222 -38.39 2.74 -18.49
C ARG A 222 -39.24 3.52 -17.49
N ALA A 223 -38.70 3.94 -16.36
CA ALA A 223 -39.35 4.74 -15.34
C ALA A 223 -39.32 6.24 -15.64
N VAL A 224 -39.12 6.63 -16.89
CA VAL A 224 -39.36 8.02 -17.32
C VAL A 224 -40.80 8.34 -16.99
N TRP A 225 -40.98 9.23 -16.01
CA TRP A 225 -42.28 9.68 -15.55
C TRP A 225 -43.08 10.24 -16.75
N HIS A 226 -44.18 9.62 -17.06
CA HIS A 226 -45.17 10.12 -17.99
C HIS A 226 -46.23 10.84 -17.17
N PRO A 227 -46.38 12.18 -17.27
CA PRO A 227 -47.41 12.89 -16.55
C PRO A 227 -48.78 12.29 -16.89
N HIS A 228 -49.54 11.98 -15.84
CA HIS A 228 -50.94 11.60 -16.06
C HIS A 228 -51.70 12.83 -16.61
N PRO A 229 -52.68 12.64 -17.49
CA PRO A 229 -53.45 13.76 -18.04
C PRO A 229 -54.08 14.70 -17.01
N ASP A 230 -54.29 14.20 -15.79
CA ASP A 230 -54.91 14.92 -14.68
C ASP A 230 -53.87 15.53 -13.68
N ASP A 231 -52.56 15.44 -13.97
CA ASP A 231 -51.53 16.02 -13.10
C ASP A 231 -51.53 17.57 -13.24
N PRO A 232 -51.51 18.32 -12.12
CA PRO A 232 -51.52 19.77 -12.19
C PRO A 232 -50.22 20.29 -12.82
N PRO A 233 -50.30 21.36 -13.65
CA PRO A 233 -49.13 21.96 -14.28
C PRO A 233 -48.15 22.45 -13.18
N LYS A 234 -46.87 22.06 -13.29
CA LYS A 234 -45.82 22.62 -12.43
C LYS A 234 -45.63 24.08 -12.76
N GLY A 235 -46.03 24.96 -11.85
CA GLY A 235 -45.79 26.40 -11.87
C GLY A 235 -44.30 26.76 -11.67
#